data_b3d7e2621451cd6cc0f1e32e03b9300d
#
_entry.id   b3d7e2621451cd6cc0f1e32e03b9300d
#
_cell.length_a   1.000
_cell.length_b   1.000
_cell.length_c   1.000
_cell.angle_alpha   90.00
_cell.angle_beta   90.00
_cell.angle_gamma   90.00
#
_symmetry.space_group_name_H-M   'P 1'
#
loop_
_entity.id
_entity.type
_entity.pdbx_description
1 polymer ?
#
loop_
_entity_poly.entity_id
_entity_poly.type
_entity_poly.pdbx_seq_one_letter_code
_entity_poly.pdbx_strand_id
1 'polypeptide(L)'
;MAKQSFLIPLGIFVGLIVILGVGFTLNDPKLLPSAKIGQPFPEFSLPDLKNPEQQRSQDEIKGPALVNVWATWCPTCYAEHEALKVIEQTGVRIFGVNYADDPDAARRFLYERGDPYVLNILDTEGRLAIDLGVYGAPETFVIDASGDIQYRHVGAVDARVWRDTLGPLIAALDGVGSRVQ
;
A
#
# COMPACT_ATOMS: atom_id res chain seq x y z
N MET A 1 -36.46 48.24 5.96
CA MET A 1 -35.09 48.09 5.39
C MET A 1 -34.20 47.04 6.12
N ALA A 2 -34.53 46.60 7.32
CA ALA A 2 -33.68 45.61 8.07
C ALA A 2 -33.75 44.16 7.58
N LYS A 3 -34.82 43.71 6.89
CA LYS A 3 -34.98 42.30 6.45
C LYS A 3 -34.10 41.93 5.25
N GLN A 4 -33.77 42.86 4.36
CA GLN A 4 -32.92 42.60 3.19
C GLN A 4 -31.44 42.45 3.57
N SER A 5 -30.98 43.11 4.65
CA SER A 5 -29.60 43.03 5.10
C SER A 5 -29.20 41.65 5.68
N PHE A 6 -30.19 40.85 6.12
CA PHE A 6 -29.94 39.49 6.66
C PHE A 6 -29.96 38.41 5.58
N LEU A 7 -30.68 38.62 4.49
CA LEU A 7 -30.80 37.59 3.42
C LEU A 7 -29.51 37.40 2.61
N ILE A 8 -28.70 38.48 2.46
CA ILE A 8 -27.43 38.39 1.73
C ILE A 8 -26.42 37.52 2.45
N PRO A 9 -26.10 37.73 3.75
CA PRO A 9 -25.16 36.84 4.43
C PRO A 9 -25.69 35.40 4.58
N LEU A 10 -27.00 35.21 4.75
CA LEU A 10 -27.62 33.91 4.76
C LEU A 10 -27.45 33.16 3.42
N GLY A 11 -27.65 33.86 2.30
CA GLY A 11 -27.46 33.30 0.96
C GLY A 11 -26.00 32.91 0.69
N ILE A 12 -25.03 33.73 1.13
CA ILE A 12 -23.59 33.39 1.04
C ILE A 12 -23.26 32.17 1.89
N PHE A 13 -23.79 32.07 3.10
CA PHE A 13 -23.57 30.96 3.99
C PHE A 13 -24.10 29.61 3.43
N VAL A 14 -25.34 29.64 2.89
CA VAL A 14 -25.93 28.46 2.23
C VAL A 14 -25.14 28.07 0.99
N GLY A 15 -24.71 29.05 0.17
CA GLY A 15 -23.86 28.81 -0.99
C GLY A 15 -22.54 28.15 -0.62
N LEU A 16 -21.89 28.59 0.45
CA LEU A 16 -20.65 27.96 0.98
C LEU A 16 -20.89 26.52 1.45
N ILE A 17 -21.99 26.27 2.16
CA ILE A 17 -22.32 24.88 2.59
C ILE A 17 -22.53 23.97 1.39
N VAL A 18 -23.24 24.44 0.36
CA VAL A 18 -23.47 23.66 -0.87
C VAL A 18 -22.14 23.37 -1.58
N ILE A 19 -21.28 24.39 -1.75
CA ILE A 19 -19.96 24.23 -2.38
C ILE A 19 -19.09 23.24 -1.58
N LEU A 20 -19.04 23.35 -0.26
CA LEU A 20 -18.32 22.43 0.60
C LEU A 20 -18.91 21.01 0.52
N GLY A 21 -20.24 20.87 0.57
CA GLY A 21 -20.90 19.57 0.45
C GLY A 21 -20.61 18.88 -0.89
N VAL A 22 -20.70 19.62 -1.99
CA VAL A 22 -20.34 19.12 -3.33
C VAL A 22 -18.83 18.79 -3.39
N GLY A 23 -17.97 19.64 -2.84
CA GLY A 23 -16.52 19.40 -2.78
C GLY A 23 -16.17 18.14 -2.02
N PHE A 24 -16.86 17.83 -0.91
CA PHE A 24 -16.68 16.60 -0.15
C PHE A 24 -17.13 15.34 -0.90
N THR A 25 -18.18 15.44 -1.74
CA THR A 25 -18.67 14.31 -2.54
C THR A 25 -17.83 14.04 -3.79
N LEU A 26 -17.10 15.05 -4.29
CA LEU A 26 -16.25 14.95 -5.48
C LEU A 26 -14.82 14.50 -5.14
N ASN A 27 -14.39 14.62 -3.89
CA ASN A 27 -13.07 14.20 -3.44
C ASN A 27 -13.17 12.83 -2.77
N ASP A 28 -13.19 11.75 -3.56
CA ASP A 28 -12.87 10.41 -3.06
C ASP A 28 -11.34 10.25 -3.12
N PRO A 29 -10.61 10.30 -1.98
CA PRO A 29 -9.16 10.16 -1.95
C PRO A 29 -8.70 8.78 -2.43
N LYS A 30 -9.61 7.80 -2.58
CA LYS A 30 -9.34 6.48 -3.14
C LYS A 30 -9.20 6.49 -4.67
N LEU A 31 -9.60 7.58 -5.33
CA LEU A 31 -9.58 7.71 -6.79
C LEU A 31 -8.34 8.45 -7.34
N LEU A 32 -7.36 8.78 -6.50
CA LEU A 32 -6.09 9.27 -7.04
C LEU A 32 -5.36 8.10 -7.72
N PRO A 33 -5.28 8.07 -9.07
CA PRO A 33 -4.51 7.03 -9.74
C PRO A 33 -3.09 7.09 -9.18
N SER A 34 -2.56 5.98 -8.69
CA SER A 34 -1.15 5.93 -8.34
C SER A 34 -0.37 6.28 -9.61
N ALA A 35 0.41 7.37 -9.58
CA ALA A 35 1.25 7.78 -10.70
C ALA A 35 2.25 6.68 -11.12
N LYS A 36 2.35 5.60 -10.35
CA LYS A 36 3.28 4.47 -10.54
C LYS A 36 2.64 3.22 -11.16
N ILE A 37 1.31 3.17 -11.37
CA ILE A 37 0.69 2.02 -12.05
C ILE A 37 1.18 1.95 -13.50
N GLY A 38 1.61 0.77 -13.93
CA GLY A 38 2.23 0.53 -15.24
C GLY A 38 3.68 0.99 -15.36
N GLN A 39 4.33 1.31 -14.23
CA GLN A 39 5.74 1.68 -14.18
C GLN A 39 6.56 0.64 -13.40
N PRO A 40 7.87 0.53 -13.69
CA PRO A 40 8.77 -0.29 -12.91
C PRO A 40 8.76 0.09 -11.42
N PHE A 41 8.97 -0.90 -10.57
CA PHE A 41 9.21 -0.67 -9.15
C PHE A 41 10.41 0.28 -8.99
N PRO A 42 10.35 1.30 -8.11
CA PRO A 42 11.42 2.29 -7.95
C PRO A 42 12.76 1.63 -7.62
N GLU A 43 13.84 2.21 -8.14
CA GLU A 43 15.20 1.80 -7.77
C GLU A 43 15.48 2.12 -6.31
N PHE A 44 16.10 1.18 -5.61
CA PHE A 44 16.54 1.37 -4.23
C PHE A 44 17.77 0.52 -3.92
N SER A 45 18.49 0.91 -2.87
CA SER A 45 19.52 0.10 -2.21
C SER A 45 19.36 0.31 -0.71
N LEU A 46 18.67 -0.62 -0.05
CA LEU A 46 18.29 -0.53 1.36
C LEU A 46 18.62 -1.84 2.08
N PRO A 47 18.92 -1.79 3.40
CA PRO A 47 19.22 -3.00 4.16
C PRO A 47 18.01 -3.93 4.28
N ASP A 48 18.31 -5.22 4.41
CA ASP A 48 17.32 -6.21 4.83
C ASP A 48 17.03 -6.08 6.33
N LEU A 49 15.76 -6.18 6.73
CA LEU A 49 15.36 -6.04 8.14
C LEU A 49 15.98 -7.12 9.04
N LYS A 50 16.11 -8.37 8.55
CA LYS A 50 16.68 -9.50 9.32
C LYS A 50 18.19 -9.48 9.30
N ASN A 51 18.78 -9.12 8.14
CA ASN A 51 20.22 -9.09 7.89
C ASN A 51 20.68 -7.72 7.44
N PRO A 52 20.86 -6.74 8.32
CA PRO A 52 21.16 -5.35 7.95
C PRO A 52 22.43 -5.16 7.11
N GLU A 53 23.37 -6.11 7.18
CA GLU A 53 24.58 -6.11 6.33
C GLU A 53 24.28 -6.45 4.86
N GLN A 54 23.12 -7.05 4.58
CA GLN A 54 22.69 -7.39 3.22
C GLN A 54 21.87 -6.24 2.63
N GLN A 55 22.37 -5.68 1.53
CA GLN A 55 21.62 -4.69 0.76
C GLN A 55 20.67 -5.39 -0.21
N ARG A 56 19.45 -4.87 -0.28
CA ARG A 56 18.39 -5.30 -1.20
C ARG A 56 18.19 -4.25 -2.28
N SER A 57 17.77 -4.67 -3.45
CA SER A 57 17.47 -3.80 -4.58
C SER A 57 16.15 -4.19 -5.27
N GLN A 58 15.67 -3.33 -6.15
CA GLN A 58 14.48 -3.58 -6.97
C GLN A 58 14.61 -4.82 -7.85
N ASP A 59 15.81 -5.28 -8.16
CA ASP A 59 16.03 -6.46 -8.99
C ASP A 59 15.51 -7.76 -8.35
N GLU A 60 15.39 -7.76 -7.01
CA GLU A 60 14.85 -8.87 -6.23
C GLU A 60 13.31 -8.85 -6.18
N ILE A 61 12.70 -7.69 -6.49
CA ILE A 61 11.25 -7.49 -6.43
C ILE A 61 10.63 -7.92 -7.76
N LYS A 62 10.37 -9.21 -7.90
CA LYS A 62 9.79 -9.82 -9.10
C LYS A 62 8.51 -10.58 -8.75
N GLY A 63 7.49 -10.38 -9.58
CA GLY A 63 6.17 -10.98 -9.43
C GLY A 63 5.95 -12.25 -10.28
N PRO A 64 4.69 -12.66 -10.41
CA PRO A 64 3.55 -12.10 -9.68
C PRO A 64 3.72 -12.18 -8.17
N ALA A 65 3.56 -11.04 -7.50
CA ALA A 65 3.78 -10.92 -6.06
C ALA A 65 3.06 -9.71 -5.47
N LEU A 66 2.97 -9.69 -4.14
CA LEU A 66 2.56 -8.51 -3.39
C LEU A 66 3.78 -7.79 -2.82
N VAL A 67 3.72 -6.46 -2.76
CA VAL A 67 4.63 -5.63 -1.95
C VAL A 67 3.77 -4.90 -0.93
N ASN A 68 3.96 -5.20 0.34
CA ASN A 68 3.18 -4.63 1.44
C ASN A 68 4.05 -3.64 2.23
N VAL A 69 3.58 -2.40 2.34
CA VAL A 69 4.20 -1.34 3.14
C VAL A 69 3.56 -1.36 4.52
N TRP A 70 4.36 -1.58 5.56
CA TRP A 70 3.89 -1.81 6.91
C TRP A 70 4.80 -1.18 7.98
N ALA A 71 4.29 -1.04 9.21
CA ALA A 71 5.06 -0.57 10.35
C ALA A 71 4.47 -1.04 11.68
N THR A 72 5.29 -1.09 12.73
CA THR A 72 4.83 -1.46 14.08
C THR A 72 4.02 -0.36 14.77
N TRP A 73 4.17 0.89 14.39
CA TRP A 73 3.35 1.99 14.89
C TRP A 73 1.95 2.07 14.26
N CYS A 74 1.66 1.22 13.26
CA CYS A 74 0.41 1.23 12.49
C CYS A 74 -0.60 0.20 13.03
N PRO A 75 -1.66 0.58 13.75
CA PRO A 75 -2.64 -0.36 14.28
C PRO A 75 -3.35 -1.19 13.21
N THR A 76 -3.58 -0.61 12.03
CA THR A 76 -4.24 -1.28 10.91
C THR A 76 -3.36 -2.37 10.29
N CYS A 77 -2.01 -2.20 10.35
CA CYS A 77 -1.06 -3.23 9.93
C CYS A 77 -1.13 -4.48 10.82
N TYR A 78 -1.40 -4.30 12.11
CA TYR A 78 -1.66 -5.44 13.02
C TYR A 78 -2.91 -6.23 12.59
N ALA A 79 -3.96 -5.54 12.15
CA ALA A 79 -5.22 -6.17 11.76
C ALA A 79 -5.08 -6.99 10.47
N GLU A 80 -4.26 -6.54 9.51
CA GLU A 80 -4.07 -7.27 8.25
C GLU A 80 -3.06 -8.42 8.34
N HIS A 81 -2.19 -8.43 9.34
CA HIS A 81 -1.05 -9.34 9.42
C HIS A 81 -1.45 -10.83 9.33
N GLU A 82 -2.53 -11.22 10.00
CA GLU A 82 -3.03 -12.60 9.92
C GLU A 82 -3.56 -12.95 8.52
N ALA A 83 -4.16 -11.98 7.82
CA ALA A 83 -4.61 -12.21 6.45
C ALA A 83 -3.42 -12.39 5.50
N LEU A 84 -2.34 -11.61 5.67
CA LEU A 84 -1.12 -11.76 4.89
C LEU A 84 -0.46 -13.14 5.11
N LYS A 85 -0.46 -13.67 6.33
CA LYS A 85 0.03 -15.03 6.63
C LYS A 85 -0.79 -16.10 5.92
N VAL A 86 -2.12 -15.95 5.89
CA VAL A 86 -3.00 -16.88 5.15
C VAL A 86 -2.73 -16.80 3.65
N ILE A 87 -2.51 -15.61 3.11
CA ILE A 87 -2.19 -15.39 1.69
C ILE A 87 -0.85 -16.04 1.34
N GLU A 88 0.18 -15.84 2.16
CA GLU A 88 1.50 -16.46 1.97
C GLU A 88 1.40 -18.00 1.91
N GLN A 89 0.59 -18.62 2.76
CA GLN A 89 0.36 -20.06 2.77
C GLN A 89 -0.27 -20.61 1.49
N THR A 90 -0.88 -19.76 0.66
CA THR A 90 -1.35 -20.14 -0.68
C THR A 90 -0.24 -20.18 -1.73
N GLY A 91 1.00 -19.87 -1.37
CA GLY A 91 2.15 -19.82 -2.25
C GLY A 91 2.40 -18.47 -2.90
N VAL A 92 1.63 -17.45 -2.57
CA VAL A 92 1.83 -16.09 -3.07
C VAL A 92 3.02 -15.45 -2.36
N ARG A 93 3.98 -14.95 -3.14
CA ARG A 93 5.13 -14.21 -2.59
C ARG A 93 4.69 -12.84 -2.11
N ILE A 94 5.13 -12.47 -0.90
CA ILE A 94 4.89 -11.15 -0.33
C ILE A 94 6.23 -10.55 0.07
N PHE A 95 6.54 -9.37 -0.44
CA PHE A 95 7.69 -8.56 -0.04
C PHE A 95 7.23 -7.51 0.97
N GLY A 96 7.98 -7.33 2.06
CA GLY A 96 7.71 -6.30 3.05
C GLY A 96 8.55 -5.04 2.81
N VAL A 97 7.95 -3.88 2.98
CA VAL A 97 8.66 -2.60 3.13
C VAL A 97 8.33 -2.07 4.51
N ASN A 98 9.28 -2.18 5.44
CA ASN A 98 9.12 -1.67 6.79
C ASN A 98 9.40 -0.16 6.78
N TYR A 99 8.34 0.64 6.91
CA TYR A 99 8.30 2.06 6.61
C TYR A 99 8.47 2.91 7.86
N ALA A 100 9.52 3.74 7.90
CA ALA A 100 9.77 4.74 8.94
C ALA A 100 9.55 4.18 10.36
N ASP A 101 10.14 3.02 10.65
CA ASP A 101 9.89 2.23 11.85
C ASP A 101 11.18 1.97 12.64
N ASP A 102 11.04 1.55 13.89
CA ASP A 102 12.15 1.06 14.70
C ASP A 102 12.51 -0.38 14.29
N PRO A 103 13.76 -0.63 13.85
CA PRO A 103 14.15 -1.96 13.35
C PRO A 103 14.05 -3.08 14.39
N ASP A 104 14.28 -2.77 15.68
CA ASP A 104 14.20 -3.77 16.74
C ASP A 104 12.74 -4.10 17.07
N ALA A 105 11.87 -3.11 17.08
CA ALA A 105 10.44 -3.31 17.20
C ALA A 105 9.88 -4.13 16.04
N ALA A 106 10.30 -3.83 14.80
CA ALA A 106 9.88 -4.55 13.60
C ALA A 106 10.32 -6.02 13.64
N ARG A 107 11.59 -6.30 13.98
CA ARG A 107 12.10 -7.68 14.14
C ARG A 107 11.34 -8.44 15.22
N ARG A 108 11.09 -7.82 16.36
CA ARG A 108 10.33 -8.42 17.46
C ARG A 108 8.91 -8.74 17.04
N PHE A 109 8.24 -7.84 16.36
CA PHE A 109 6.88 -8.04 15.84
C PHE A 109 6.79 -9.28 14.95
N LEU A 110 7.70 -9.42 13.98
CA LEU A 110 7.72 -10.58 13.09
C LEU A 110 8.09 -11.87 13.81
N TYR A 111 8.99 -11.80 14.80
CA TYR A 111 9.34 -12.97 15.63
C TYR A 111 8.15 -13.48 16.44
N GLU A 112 7.40 -12.57 17.06
CA GLU A 112 6.26 -12.90 17.94
C GLU A 112 5.01 -13.35 17.17
N ARG A 113 4.78 -12.76 15.98
CA ARG A 113 3.52 -12.96 15.22
C ARG A 113 3.67 -13.82 13.97
N GLY A 114 4.90 -14.22 13.63
CA GLY A 114 5.22 -14.88 12.38
C GLY A 114 5.55 -13.87 11.28
N ASP A 115 6.24 -14.34 10.25
CA ASP A 115 6.72 -13.50 9.15
C ASP A 115 6.17 -14.00 7.82
N PRO A 116 5.22 -13.27 7.19
CA PRO A 116 4.65 -13.65 5.90
C PRO A 116 5.52 -13.22 4.71
N TYR A 117 6.66 -12.55 4.95
CA TYR A 117 7.43 -11.92 3.90
C TYR A 117 8.62 -12.78 3.45
N VAL A 118 8.80 -12.89 2.13
CA VAL A 118 9.98 -13.51 1.51
C VAL A 118 11.26 -12.77 1.90
N LEU A 119 11.18 -11.43 1.90
CA LEU A 119 12.19 -10.52 2.43
C LEU A 119 11.51 -9.24 2.94
N ASN A 120 12.19 -8.53 3.83
CA ASN A 120 11.75 -7.23 4.34
C ASN A 120 12.81 -6.17 4.06
N ILE A 121 12.42 -5.13 3.34
CA ILE A 121 13.25 -3.95 3.08
C ILE A 121 13.09 -3.01 4.27
N LEU A 122 14.19 -2.57 4.85
CA LEU A 122 14.21 -1.62 5.95
C LEU A 122 14.30 -0.19 5.40
N ASP A 123 13.16 0.47 5.26
CA ASP A 123 13.03 1.86 4.78
C ASP A 123 12.89 2.84 5.96
N THR A 124 13.93 2.95 6.77
CA THR A 124 13.93 3.76 8.02
C THR A 124 13.65 5.25 7.75
N GLU A 125 14.14 5.78 6.63
CA GLU A 125 13.94 7.18 6.25
C GLU A 125 12.63 7.39 5.46
N GLY A 126 11.95 6.32 5.06
CA GLY A 126 10.71 6.38 4.29
C GLY A 126 10.87 6.84 2.84
N ARG A 127 12.07 6.79 2.29
CA ARG A 127 12.35 7.27 0.92
C ARG A 127 11.72 6.39 -0.13
N LEU A 128 11.85 5.07 0.01
CA LEU A 128 11.23 4.12 -0.92
C LEU A 128 9.71 4.26 -0.91
N ALA A 129 9.11 4.42 0.29
CA ALA A 129 7.67 4.65 0.42
C ALA A 129 7.23 5.94 -0.29
N ILE A 130 8.01 7.02 -0.18
CA ILE A 130 7.77 8.29 -0.91
C ILE A 130 7.86 8.06 -2.43
N ASP A 131 8.88 7.36 -2.91
CA ASP A 131 9.06 7.06 -4.33
C ASP A 131 7.93 6.17 -4.88
N LEU A 132 7.34 5.30 -4.07
CA LEU A 132 6.13 4.53 -4.37
C LEU A 132 4.86 5.39 -4.34
N GLY A 133 4.94 6.61 -3.81
CA GLY A 133 3.80 7.49 -3.61
C GLY A 133 2.89 7.08 -2.44
N VAL A 134 3.45 6.38 -1.45
CA VAL A 134 2.74 5.95 -0.23
C VAL A 134 2.42 7.17 0.64
N TYR A 135 1.18 7.23 1.13
CA TYR A 135 0.74 8.30 2.06
C TYR A 135 0.81 7.85 3.52
N GLY A 136 0.84 6.53 3.76
CA GLY A 136 0.85 5.93 5.08
C GLY A 136 0.75 4.41 4.99
N ALA A 137 0.92 3.72 6.12
CA ALA A 137 0.76 2.28 6.20
C ALA A 137 -0.66 1.92 6.70
N PRO A 138 -1.25 0.80 6.26
CA PRO A 138 -0.71 -0.12 5.27
C PRO A 138 -1.12 0.24 3.83
N GLU A 139 -0.26 -0.09 2.88
CA GLU A 139 -0.57 -0.09 1.45
C GLU A 139 0.04 -1.32 0.80
N THR A 140 -0.65 -1.90 -0.19
CA THR A 140 -0.20 -3.12 -0.87
C THR A 140 -0.20 -2.93 -2.37
N PHE A 141 0.92 -3.23 -3.00
CA PHE A 141 1.09 -3.20 -4.45
C PHE A 141 1.08 -4.61 -5.01
N VAL A 142 0.48 -4.77 -6.20
CA VAL A 142 0.59 -5.98 -7.03
C VAL A 142 1.63 -5.69 -8.09
N ILE A 143 2.62 -6.58 -8.22
CA ILE A 143 3.68 -6.48 -9.21
C ILE A 143 3.66 -7.69 -10.13
N ASP A 144 4.03 -7.49 -11.40
CA ASP A 144 4.13 -8.56 -12.39
C ASP A 144 5.54 -9.20 -12.44
N ALA A 145 5.72 -10.16 -13.36
CA ALA A 145 6.98 -10.88 -13.53
C ALA A 145 8.17 -9.97 -13.89
N SER A 146 7.93 -8.83 -14.51
CA SER A 146 8.96 -7.83 -14.85
C SER A 146 9.35 -6.98 -13.65
N GLY A 147 8.50 -6.90 -12.64
CA GLY A 147 8.63 -6.01 -11.49
C GLY A 147 7.86 -4.69 -11.68
N ASP A 148 6.94 -4.63 -12.66
CA ASP A 148 6.11 -3.46 -12.89
C ASP A 148 4.90 -3.47 -11.97
N ILE A 149 4.52 -2.28 -11.46
CA ILE A 149 3.39 -2.10 -10.56
C ILE A 149 2.09 -2.17 -11.37
N GLN A 150 1.26 -3.16 -11.12
CA GLN A 150 0.00 -3.36 -11.83
C GLN A 150 -1.22 -2.82 -11.07
N TYR A 151 -1.14 -2.77 -9.73
CA TYR A 151 -2.23 -2.31 -8.90
C TYR A 151 -1.73 -1.80 -7.54
N ARG A 152 -2.49 -0.90 -6.92
CA ARG A 152 -2.25 -0.37 -5.57
C ARG A 152 -3.54 -0.46 -4.76
N HIS A 153 -3.46 -1.09 -3.60
CA HIS A 153 -4.50 -1.09 -2.58
C HIS A 153 -4.08 -0.20 -1.42
N VAL A 154 -4.93 0.75 -1.04
CA VAL A 154 -4.73 1.63 0.12
C VAL A 154 -5.58 1.12 1.27
N GLY A 155 -4.95 0.85 2.40
CA GLY A 155 -5.58 0.29 3.60
C GLY A 155 -5.32 -1.20 3.79
N ALA A 156 -5.92 -1.77 4.83
CA ALA A 156 -5.68 -3.15 5.21
C ALA A 156 -6.18 -4.16 4.18
N VAL A 157 -5.38 -5.20 3.98
CA VAL A 157 -5.78 -6.40 3.24
C VAL A 157 -6.54 -7.33 4.18
N ASP A 158 -7.84 -7.51 3.91
CA ASP A 158 -8.68 -8.52 4.57
C ASP A 158 -9.06 -9.66 3.61
N ALA A 159 -9.78 -10.64 4.10
CA ALA A 159 -10.23 -11.79 3.29
C ALA A 159 -11.10 -11.36 2.09
N ARG A 160 -11.84 -10.25 2.18
CA ARG A 160 -12.66 -9.72 1.10
C ARG A 160 -11.79 -9.04 0.04
N VAL A 161 -10.86 -8.17 0.44
CA VAL A 161 -9.91 -7.52 -0.47
C VAL A 161 -9.09 -8.56 -1.22
N TRP A 162 -8.63 -9.60 -0.52
CA TRP A 162 -7.92 -10.71 -1.15
C TRP A 162 -8.80 -11.42 -2.19
N ARG A 163 -9.96 -11.92 -1.78
CA ARG A 163 -10.84 -12.72 -2.64
C ARG A 163 -11.35 -11.95 -3.86
N ASP A 164 -11.75 -10.67 -3.66
CA ASP A 164 -12.48 -9.91 -4.66
C ASP A 164 -11.55 -9.04 -5.54
N THR A 165 -10.30 -8.82 -5.12
CA THR A 165 -9.39 -7.89 -5.82
C THR A 165 -8.00 -8.47 -6.03
N LEU A 166 -7.19 -8.68 -4.97
CA LEU A 166 -5.77 -8.99 -5.11
C LEU A 166 -5.53 -10.40 -5.66
N GLY A 167 -6.27 -11.39 -5.17
CA GLY A 167 -6.15 -12.78 -5.61
C GLY A 167 -6.44 -12.96 -7.10
N PRO A 168 -7.56 -12.45 -7.64
CA PRO A 168 -7.82 -12.46 -9.08
C PRO A 168 -6.74 -11.78 -9.92
N LEU A 169 -6.16 -10.65 -9.45
CA LEU A 169 -5.08 -9.97 -10.15
C LEU A 169 -3.80 -10.82 -10.20
N ILE A 170 -3.40 -11.42 -9.08
CA ILE A 170 -2.24 -12.33 -9.01
C ILE A 170 -2.47 -13.51 -9.96
N ALA A 171 -3.63 -14.16 -9.92
CA ALA A 171 -3.94 -15.30 -10.78
C ALA A 171 -3.92 -14.94 -12.29
N ALA A 172 -4.39 -13.74 -12.64
CA ALA A 172 -4.34 -13.26 -14.03
C ALA A 172 -2.90 -13.06 -14.52
N LEU A 173 -2.02 -12.53 -13.67
CA LEU A 173 -0.60 -12.32 -13.98
C LEU A 173 0.17 -13.65 -14.09
N ASP A 174 -0.12 -14.65 -13.24
CA ASP A 174 0.45 -16.00 -13.32
C ASP A 174 0.07 -16.68 -14.65
N GLY A 175 -1.18 -16.55 -15.08
CA GLY A 175 -1.68 -17.11 -16.33
C GLY A 175 -1.07 -16.48 -17.59
N VAL A 176 -0.58 -15.26 -17.52
CA VAL A 176 0.16 -14.58 -18.62
C VAL A 176 1.60 -15.09 -18.68
N GLY A 177 2.27 -15.25 -17.54
CA GLY A 177 3.65 -15.76 -17.48
C GLY A 177 3.80 -17.20 -18.02
N SER A 178 2.80 -18.04 -17.85
CA SER A 178 2.81 -19.44 -18.32
C SER A 178 2.60 -19.61 -19.84
N ARG A 179 2.23 -18.56 -20.57
CA ARG A 179 2.01 -18.60 -22.03
C ARG A 179 3.19 -18.10 -22.87
N VAL A 180 4.26 -17.64 -22.24
CA VAL A 180 5.44 -17.02 -22.91
C VAL A 180 6.69 -17.91 -22.81
N GLN A 181 6.57 -19.13 -22.29
CA GLN A 181 7.67 -20.14 -22.26
C GLN A 181 7.52 -21.18 -23.35
#